data_ff5f10aa194e55355ecb7d7654bec8ed
#
_entry.id   ff5f10aa194e55355ecb7d7654bec8ed
#
_cell.length_a   1.000
_cell.length_b   1.000
_cell.length_c   1.000
_cell.angle_alpha   90.00
_cell.angle_beta   90.00
_cell.angle_gamma   90.00
#
_symmetry.space_group_name_H-M   'P 1'
#
loop_
_entity.id
_entity.type
_entity.pdbx_description
1 polymer ?
#
loop_
_entity_poly.entity_id
_entity_poly.type
_entity_poly.pdbx_seq_one_letter_code
_entity_poly.pdbx_strand_id
1 'polypeptide(L)'
;TSQSFGEKVKKSWSALTEKCHKGFHAISRAGDIDAGHARDGWALFCFVLAIILGVMLWAPLSVPVGRYVLSGLSYIIGTAVHLIPVLLVGATLVLTLTPPIAEERRIPTGVGGSLLTWSILGIWHIASGRAQTIDDVQGGAGVLGFIIGEPLAKGLTSPLSIIIFLAVIFFSLL
;
A
#
# COMPACT_ATOMS: atom_id res chain seq x y z
N THR A 1 23.22 8.77 -49.45
CA THR A 1 23.46 7.79 -48.36
C THR A 1 22.76 8.12 -47.05
N SER A 2 22.33 9.38 -46.83
CA SER A 2 21.66 9.82 -45.60
C SER A 2 20.18 9.35 -45.48
N GLN A 3 19.47 9.27 -46.61
CA GLN A 3 18.05 8.84 -46.63
C GLN A 3 17.85 7.37 -46.27
N SER A 4 18.79 6.50 -46.60
CA SER A 4 18.73 5.06 -46.29
C SER A 4 18.83 4.74 -44.78
N PHE A 5 19.55 5.57 -44.01
CA PHE A 5 19.67 5.37 -42.56
C PHE A 5 18.39 5.79 -41.84
N GLY A 6 17.77 6.90 -42.21
CA GLY A 6 16.50 7.37 -41.64
C GLY A 6 15.34 6.39 -41.85
N GLU A 7 15.26 5.78 -43.05
CA GLU A 7 14.26 4.77 -43.36
C GLU A 7 14.46 3.48 -42.55
N LYS A 8 15.70 3.02 -42.37
CA LYS A 8 16.01 1.85 -41.51
C LYS A 8 15.65 2.09 -40.07
N VAL A 9 15.95 3.27 -39.51
CA VAL A 9 15.60 3.66 -38.15
C VAL A 9 14.08 3.71 -38.00
N LYS A 10 13.36 4.33 -38.93
CA LYS A 10 11.88 4.40 -38.92
C LYS A 10 11.23 3.02 -38.97
N LYS A 11 11.78 2.11 -39.79
CA LYS A 11 11.30 0.75 -39.94
C LYS A 11 11.58 -0.12 -38.67
N SER A 12 12.74 0.06 -38.04
CA SER A 12 13.04 -0.57 -36.76
C SER A 12 12.14 -0.04 -35.62
N TRP A 13 11.88 1.26 -35.62
CA TRP A 13 11.03 1.89 -34.61
C TRP A 13 9.57 1.45 -34.73
N SER A 14 9.04 1.38 -35.96
CA SER A 14 7.68 0.88 -36.21
C SER A 14 7.53 -0.61 -35.87
N ALA A 15 8.55 -1.43 -36.13
CA ALA A 15 8.55 -2.84 -35.75
C ALA A 15 8.62 -3.05 -34.21
N LEU A 16 9.32 -2.18 -33.50
CA LEU A 16 9.38 -2.17 -32.03
C LEU A 16 8.05 -1.75 -31.42
N THR A 17 7.43 -0.68 -31.92
CA THR A 17 6.11 -0.23 -31.46
C THR A 17 5.03 -1.26 -31.73
N GLU A 18 5.07 -1.94 -32.88
CA GLU A 18 4.14 -3.02 -33.22
C GLU A 18 4.31 -4.24 -32.31
N LYS A 19 5.55 -4.62 -31.99
CA LYS A 19 5.82 -5.69 -31.02
C LYS A 19 5.39 -5.32 -29.60
N CYS A 20 5.61 -4.09 -29.15
CA CYS A 20 5.13 -3.60 -27.88
C CYS A 20 3.59 -3.57 -27.83
N HIS A 21 2.94 -3.14 -28.91
CA HIS A 21 1.47 -3.10 -28.99
C HIS A 21 0.87 -4.51 -28.98
N LYS A 22 1.48 -5.46 -29.71
CA LYS A 22 1.06 -6.88 -29.68
C LYS A 22 1.33 -7.51 -28.33
N GLY A 23 2.44 -7.20 -27.67
CA GLY A 23 2.74 -7.64 -26.32
C GLY A 23 1.75 -7.09 -25.30
N PHE A 24 1.40 -5.81 -25.39
CA PHE A 24 0.40 -5.19 -24.53
C PHE A 24 -1.01 -5.75 -24.74
N HIS A 25 -1.41 -6.03 -25.99
CA HIS A 25 -2.67 -6.71 -26.28
C HIS A 25 -2.67 -8.19 -25.87
N ALA A 26 -1.53 -8.87 -25.89
CA ALA A 26 -1.42 -10.22 -25.34
C ALA A 26 -1.57 -10.22 -23.81
N ILE A 27 -0.99 -9.24 -23.13
CA ILE A 27 -1.14 -9.04 -21.68
C ILE A 27 -2.57 -8.62 -21.33
N SER A 28 -3.22 -7.77 -22.14
CA SER A 28 -4.62 -7.38 -21.89
C SER A 28 -5.62 -8.49 -22.24
N ARG A 29 -5.26 -9.41 -23.15
CA ARG A 29 -6.03 -10.63 -23.42
C ARG A 29 -5.80 -11.75 -22.40
N ALA A 30 -4.64 -11.75 -21.73
CA ALA A 30 -4.42 -12.56 -20.54
C ALA A 30 -5.26 -12.04 -19.34
N GLY A 31 -5.93 -10.89 -19.49
CA GLY A 31 -6.87 -10.31 -18.52
C GLY A 31 -8.24 -11.00 -18.50
N ASP A 32 -8.48 -12.01 -19.30
CA ASP A 32 -9.55 -13.01 -19.10
C ASP A 32 -9.09 -14.14 -18.15
N ILE A 33 -8.12 -13.80 -17.27
CA ILE A 33 -7.78 -14.60 -16.11
C ILE A 33 -9.03 -14.57 -15.23
N ASP A 34 -9.66 -15.71 -15.09
CA ASP A 34 -10.77 -15.96 -14.20
C ASP A 34 -10.55 -15.18 -12.89
N ALA A 35 -11.53 -14.43 -12.42
CA ALA A 35 -11.38 -13.53 -11.26
C ALA A 35 -10.82 -14.26 -10.02
N GLY A 36 -10.95 -15.59 -9.98
CA GLY A 36 -10.32 -16.47 -9.01
C GLY A 36 -8.80 -16.47 -9.11
N HIS A 37 -8.23 -16.67 -10.28
CA HIS A 37 -6.77 -16.73 -10.49
C HIS A 37 -6.08 -15.40 -10.20
N ALA A 38 -6.73 -14.26 -10.54
CA ALA A 38 -6.19 -12.94 -10.20
C ALA A 38 -6.12 -12.74 -8.68
N ARG A 39 -7.10 -13.22 -7.94
CA ARG A 39 -7.17 -13.14 -6.49
C ARG A 39 -6.11 -14.00 -5.81
N ASP A 40 -5.90 -15.22 -6.29
CA ASP A 40 -4.85 -16.11 -5.81
C ASP A 40 -3.45 -15.52 -6.07
N GLY A 41 -3.28 -14.88 -7.23
CA GLY A 41 -2.06 -14.12 -7.54
C GLY A 41 -1.79 -12.98 -6.57
N TRP A 42 -2.83 -12.20 -6.22
CA TRP A 42 -2.72 -11.15 -5.21
C TRP A 42 -2.45 -11.69 -3.80
N ALA A 43 -3.06 -12.81 -3.42
CA ALA A 43 -2.80 -13.48 -2.15
C ALA A 43 -1.35 -13.95 -2.06
N LEU A 44 -0.84 -14.59 -3.11
CA LEU A 44 0.57 -15.01 -3.19
C LEU A 44 1.52 -13.82 -3.13
N PHE A 45 1.22 -12.74 -3.86
CA PHE A 45 2.01 -11.51 -3.83
C PHE A 45 2.08 -10.91 -2.41
N CYS A 46 0.93 -10.77 -1.73
CA CYS A 46 0.87 -10.29 -0.35
C CYS A 46 1.68 -11.18 0.58
N PHE A 47 1.60 -12.51 0.42
CA PHE A 47 2.34 -13.46 1.25
C PHE A 47 3.85 -13.35 1.09
N VAL A 48 4.33 -13.32 -0.17
CA VAL A 48 5.76 -13.15 -0.46
C VAL A 48 6.26 -11.81 0.06
N LEU A 49 5.51 -10.74 -0.14
CA LEU A 49 5.86 -9.41 0.35
C LEU A 49 5.89 -9.36 1.89
N ALA A 50 4.96 -10.06 2.56
CA ALA A 50 4.95 -10.18 4.02
C ALA A 50 6.22 -10.87 4.55
N ILE A 51 6.66 -11.94 3.89
CA ILE A 51 7.90 -12.64 4.26
C ILE A 51 9.11 -11.72 4.06
N ILE A 52 9.22 -11.06 2.89
CA ILE A 52 10.35 -10.18 2.58
C ILE A 52 10.43 -9.04 3.61
N LEU A 53 9.32 -8.34 3.85
CA LEU A 53 9.28 -7.23 4.82
C LEU A 53 9.48 -7.73 6.25
N GLY A 54 8.91 -8.88 6.62
CA GLY A 54 9.10 -9.48 7.93
C GLY A 54 10.56 -9.81 8.20
N VAL A 55 11.24 -10.44 7.24
CA VAL A 55 12.67 -10.73 7.34
C VAL A 55 13.48 -9.44 7.41
N MET A 56 13.17 -8.42 6.60
CA MET A 56 13.87 -7.13 6.64
C MET A 56 13.70 -6.38 7.96
N LEU A 57 12.52 -6.48 8.60
CA LEU A 57 12.20 -5.75 9.83
C LEU A 57 12.70 -6.45 11.09
N TRP A 58 12.65 -7.79 11.12
CA TRP A 58 12.91 -8.57 12.35
C TRP A 58 14.20 -9.36 12.33
N ALA A 59 14.79 -9.60 11.14
CA ALA A 59 16.10 -10.23 11.05
C ALA A 59 17.21 -9.16 10.98
N PRO A 60 18.37 -9.38 11.63
CA PRO A 60 19.48 -8.44 11.62
C PRO A 60 20.26 -8.52 10.30
N LEU A 61 19.58 -8.44 9.18
CA LEU A 61 20.18 -8.46 7.85
C LEU A 61 20.80 -7.10 7.54
N SER A 62 22.10 -7.04 7.45
CA SER A 62 22.87 -5.84 7.07
C SER A 62 22.82 -5.56 5.57
N VAL A 63 21.66 -5.72 4.93
CA VAL A 63 21.50 -5.43 3.50
C VAL A 63 21.30 -3.93 3.31
N PRO A 64 22.19 -3.23 2.59
CA PRO A 64 22.10 -1.77 2.42
C PRO A 64 20.77 -1.32 1.84
N VAL A 65 20.27 -2.03 0.83
CA VAL A 65 18.98 -1.74 0.18
C VAL A 65 17.81 -1.84 1.17
N GLY A 66 17.81 -2.83 2.05
CA GLY A 66 16.78 -2.99 3.08
C GLY A 66 16.69 -1.78 4.00
N ARG A 67 17.81 -1.20 4.40
CA ARG A 67 17.84 0.00 5.26
C ARG A 67 17.19 1.21 4.59
N TYR A 68 17.45 1.44 3.30
CA TYR A 68 16.83 2.56 2.57
C TYR A 68 15.31 2.37 2.42
N VAL A 69 14.87 1.16 2.09
CA VAL A 69 13.44 0.83 1.98
C VAL A 69 12.75 1.01 3.34
N LEU A 70 13.32 0.47 4.41
CA LEU A 70 12.76 0.59 5.75
C LEU A 70 12.75 2.04 6.25
N SER A 71 13.83 2.80 6.00
CA SER A 71 13.87 4.22 6.36
C SER A 71 12.78 5.01 5.64
N GLY A 72 12.60 4.78 4.33
CA GLY A 72 11.51 5.41 3.57
C GLY A 72 10.13 5.01 4.07
N LEU A 73 9.92 3.73 4.36
CA LEU A 73 8.66 3.22 4.89
C LEU A 73 8.38 3.78 6.30
N SER A 74 9.39 3.81 7.16
CA SER A 74 9.28 4.38 8.51
C SER A 74 9.02 5.88 8.49
N TYR A 75 9.52 6.61 7.49
CA TYR A 75 9.19 8.02 7.31
C TYR A 75 7.70 8.21 6.98
N ILE A 76 7.13 7.35 6.12
CA ILE A 76 5.73 7.44 5.67
C ILE A 76 4.77 6.98 6.78
N ILE A 77 5.02 5.83 7.41
CA ILE A 77 4.09 5.12 8.30
C ILE A 77 4.59 5.08 9.76
N GLY A 78 5.84 5.50 9.99
CA GLY A 78 6.45 5.51 11.31
C GLY A 78 6.72 4.10 11.85
N THR A 79 6.59 3.96 13.17
CA THR A 79 6.76 2.68 13.88
C THR A 79 5.69 1.65 13.50
N ALA A 80 4.55 2.08 12.93
CA ALA A 80 3.51 1.17 12.43
C ALA A 80 3.99 0.30 11.25
N VAL A 81 5.16 0.57 10.67
CA VAL A 81 5.80 -0.27 9.65
C VAL A 81 5.95 -1.73 10.10
N HIS A 82 6.15 -1.97 11.41
CA HIS A 82 6.26 -3.31 11.96
C HIS A 82 4.97 -4.12 11.90
N LEU A 83 3.82 -3.47 11.74
CA LEU A 83 2.53 -4.13 11.57
C LEU A 83 2.25 -4.54 10.12
N ILE A 84 2.97 -3.97 9.13
CA ILE A 84 2.73 -4.25 7.72
C ILE A 84 2.84 -5.74 7.39
N PRO A 85 3.88 -6.49 7.80
CA PRO A 85 3.95 -7.92 7.51
C PRO A 85 2.75 -8.70 8.06
N VAL A 86 2.31 -8.35 9.27
CA VAL A 86 1.15 -8.99 9.92
C VAL A 86 -0.14 -8.70 9.15
N LEU A 87 -0.34 -7.45 8.73
CA LEU A 87 -1.50 -7.04 7.93
C LEU A 87 -1.50 -7.72 6.55
N LEU A 88 -0.33 -7.89 5.92
CA LEU A 88 -0.20 -8.59 4.64
C LEU A 88 -0.50 -10.08 4.78
N VAL A 89 -0.10 -10.74 5.88
CA VAL A 89 -0.52 -12.11 6.19
C VAL A 89 -2.02 -12.17 6.38
N GLY A 90 -2.61 -11.24 7.15
CA GLY A 90 -4.05 -11.13 7.30
C GLY A 90 -4.78 -10.94 5.97
N ALA A 91 -4.27 -10.06 5.10
CA ALA A 91 -4.82 -9.86 3.75
C ALA A 91 -4.73 -11.15 2.92
N THR A 92 -3.62 -11.89 2.99
CA THR A 92 -3.47 -13.20 2.33
C THR A 92 -4.55 -14.17 2.81
N LEU A 93 -4.76 -14.29 4.12
CA LEU A 93 -5.79 -15.18 4.67
C LEU A 93 -7.19 -14.75 4.23
N VAL A 94 -7.51 -13.47 4.26
CA VAL A 94 -8.79 -12.96 3.77
C VAL A 94 -8.97 -13.27 2.29
N LEU A 95 -7.96 -13.01 1.46
CA LEU A 95 -8.03 -13.28 0.02
C LEU A 95 -8.18 -14.78 -0.29
N THR A 96 -7.62 -15.68 0.52
CA THR A 96 -7.69 -17.13 0.29
C THR A 96 -8.93 -17.76 0.89
N LEU A 97 -9.36 -17.32 2.08
CA LEU A 97 -10.42 -17.99 2.85
C LEU A 97 -11.81 -17.41 2.63
N THR A 98 -11.93 -16.15 2.16
CA THR A 98 -13.25 -15.52 1.95
C THR A 98 -13.68 -15.61 0.49
N PRO A 99 -14.98 -15.71 0.21
CA PRO A 99 -15.47 -15.62 -1.17
C PRO A 99 -15.20 -14.22 -1.76
N PRO A 100 -15.14 -14.08 -3.09
CA PRO A 100 -14.95 -12.80 -3.75
C PRO A 100 -16.07 -11.82 -3.37
N ILE A 101 -15.67 -10.57 -3.06
CA ILE A 101 -16.62 -9.50 -2.72
C ILE A 101 -17.47 -9.21 -3.96
N ALA A 102 -18.80 -9.21 -3.80
CA ALA A 102 -19.73 -8.83 -4.84
C ALA A 102 -19.39 -7.43 -5.39
N GLU A 103 -19.58 -7.23 -6.68
CA GLU A 103 -19.16 -6.00 -7.37
C GLU A 103 -19.79 -4.74 -6.76
N GLU A 104 -21.04 -4.85 -6.33
CA GLU A 104 -21.78 -3.78 -5.64
C GLU A 104 -21.16 -3.35 -4.31
N ARG A 105 -20.42 -4.25 -3.64
CA ARG A 105 -19.78 -4.00 -2.34
C ARG A 105 -18.31 -3.59 -2.42
N ARG A 106 -17.71 -3.62 -3.60
CA ARG A 106 -16.25 -3.31 -3.76
C ARG A 106 -15.92 -1.89 -3.35
N ILE A 107 -16.73 -0.91 -3.80
CA ILE A 107 -16.51 0.51 -3.46
C ILE A 107 -16.71 0.77 -1.98
N PRO A 108 -17.86 0.41 -1.36
CA PRO A 108 -18.07 0.65 0.08
C PRO A 108 -17.03 -0.07 0.94
N THR A 109 -16.65 -1.30 0.61
CA THR A 109 -15.60 -2.03 1.34
C THR A 109 -14.23 -1.36 1.20
N GLY A 110 -13.90 -0.84 0.02
CA GLY A 110 -12.65 -0.08 -0.20
C GLY A 110 -12.61 1.23 0.60
N VAL A 111 -13.73 1.96 0.61
CA VAL A 111 -13.86 3.20 1.40
C VAL A 111 -13.80 2.89 2.90
N GLY A 112 -14.54 1.90 3.38
CA GLY A 112 -14.50 1.46 4.77
C GLY A 112 -13.09 1.04 5.20
N GLY A 113 -12.41 0.23 4.40
CA GLY A 113 -11.03 -0.21 4.67
C GLY A 113 -10.03 0.95 4.73
N SER A 114 -10.16 1.95 3.86
CA SER A 114 -9.30 3.13 3.89
C SER A 114 -9.56 4.00 5.12
N LEU A 115 -10.81 4.26 5.47
CA LEU A 115 -11.18 5.00 6.67
C LEU A 115 -10.70 4.30 7.94
N LEU A 116 -10.82 2.98 8.01
CA LEU A 116 -10.30 2.17 9.11
C LEU A 116 -8.80 2.33 9.26
N THR A 117 -8.05 2.19 8.18
CA THR A 117 -6.59 2.33 8.18
C THR A 117 -6.17 3.73 8.63
N TRP A 118 -6.83 4.77 8.12
CA TRP A 118 -6.54 6.16 8.48
C TRP A 118 -6.85 6.45 9.94
N SER A 119 -7.94 5.91 10.46
CA SER A 119 -8.31 6.08 11.85
C SER A 119 -7.33 5.39 12.79
N ILE A 120 -6.86 4.19 12.45
CA ILE A 120 -5.83 3.48 13.22
C ILE A 120 -4.53 4.28 13.25
N LEU A 121 -4.07 4.79 12.10
CA LEU A 121 -2.86 5.62 12.03
C LEU A 121 -3.01 6.92 12.81
N GLY A 122 -4.19 7.56 12.78
CA GLY A 122 -4.50 8.76 13.55
C GLY A 122 -4.44 8.52 15.06
N ILE A 123 -5.04 7.44 15.54
CA ILE A 123 -4.97 7.03 16.96
C ILE A 123 -3.53 6.71 17.34
N TRP A 124 -2.82 5.95 16.50
CA TRP A 124 -1.41 5.61 16.76
C TRP A 124 -0.53 6.84 16.88
N HIS A 125 -0.74 7.84 16.01
CA HIS A 125 -0.03 9.12 16.09
C HIS A 125 -0.26 9.84 17.42
N ILE A 126 -1.51 9.91 17.87
CA ILE A 126 -1.86 10.56 19.15
C ILE A 126 -1.30 9.77 20.33
N ALA A 127 -1.39 8.43 20.30
CA ALA A 127 -0.91 7.53 21.35
C ALA A 127 0.63 7.51 21.47
N SER A 128 1.34 7.69 20.35
CA SER A 128 2.82 7.73 20.32
C SER A 128 3.43 9.05 20.83
N GLY A 129 2.62 9.94 21.38
CA GLY A 129 3.12 11.18 22.00
C GLY A 129 3.15 12.40 21.08
N ARG A 130 2.51 12.34 19.91
CA ARG A 130 2.37 13.44 18.94
C ARG A 130 3.71 14.02 18.52
N ALA A 131 4.23 13.60 17.37
CA ALA A 131 5.35 14.28 16.74
C ALA A 131 4.98 15.76 16.51
N GLN A 132 5.76 16.69 17.05
CA GLN A 132 5.48 18.13 16.92
C GLN A 132 6.00 18.71 15.61
N THR A 133 6.98 18.03 15.01
CA THR A 133 7.65 18.42 13.77
C THR A 133 7.68 17.24 12.79
N ILE A 134 7.77 17.57 11.48
CA ILE A 134 7.90 16.56 10.42
C ILE A 134 9.17 15.71 10.58
N ASP A 135 10.19 16.23 11.25
CA ASP A 135 11.44 15.50 11.49
C ASP A 135 11.30 14.40 12.55
N ASP A 136 10.32 14.52 13.46
CA ASP A 136 10.09 13.58 14.56
C ASP A 136 9.04 12.50 14.24
N VAL A 137 8.47 12.53 13.01
CA VAL A 137 7.35 11.65 12.65
C VAL A 137 7.69 10.16 12.64
N GLN A 138 8.98 9.81 12.48
CA GLN A 138 9.42 8.41 12.43
C GLN A 138 9.18 7.67 13.76
N GLY A 139 9.16 8.37 14.89
CA GLY A 139 8.85 7.81 16.20
C GLY A 139 7.36 7.53 16.45
N GLY A 140 6.48 8.07 15.60
CA GLY A 140 5.03 7.92 15.70
C GLY A 140 4.43 7.11 14.53
N ALA A 141 3.34 7.61 13.98
CA ALA A 141 2.63 7.01 12.84
C ALA A 141 3.12 7.55 11.48
N GLY A 142 4.32 8.11 11.41
CA GLY A 142 4.88 8.68 10.20
C GLY A 142 4.14 9.93 9.71
N VAL A 143 4.48 10.34 8.48
CA VAL A 143 3.86 11.49 7.83
C VAL A 143 2.34 11.29 7.65
N LEU A 144 1.89 10.07 7.34
CA LEU A 144 0.46 9.79 7.17
C LEU A 144 -0.30 10.01 8.48
N GLY A 145 0.19 9.48 9.60
CA GLY A 145 -0.44 9.69 10.90
C GLY A 145 -0.41 11.15 11.33
N PHE A 146 0.69 11.86 11.02
CA PHE A 146 0.82 13.29 11.30
C PHE A 146 -0.22 14.12 10.53
N ILE A 147 -0.37 13.90 9.22
CA ILE A 147 -1.32 14.66 8.38
C ILE A 147 -2.76 14.47 8.88
N ILE A 148 -3.11 13.29 9.36
CA ILE A 148 -4.48 12.95 9.76
C ILE A 148 -4.71 13.23 11.26
N GLY A 149 -3.77 12.83 12.10
CA GLY A 149 -3.91 12.90 13.55
C GLY A 149 -3.69 14.30 14.12
N GLU A 150 -2.69 15.02 13.61
CA GLU A 150 -2.30 16.30 14.18
C GLU A 150 -3.33 17.42 13.99
N PRO A 151 -3.98 17.61 12.83
CA PRO A 151 -5.02 18.63 12.70
C PRO A 151 -6.22 18.40 13.62
N LEU A 152 -6.64 17.12 13.76
CA LEU A 152 -7.72 16.78 14.68
C LEU A 152 -7.32 17.01 16.13
N ALA A 153 -6.11 16.58 16.51
CA ALA A 153 -5.63 16.74 17.88
C ALA A 153 -5.37 18.19 18.27
N LYS A 154 -4.98 19.05 17.33
CA LYS A 154 -4.87 20.51 17.54
C LYS A 154 -6.22 21.22 17.61
N GLY A 155 -7.16 20.80 16.73
CA GLY A 155 -8.47 21.45 16.66
C GLY A 155 -9.44 21.05 17.78
N LEU A 156 -9.35 19.81 18.27
CA LEU A 156 -10.37 19.20 19.13
C LEU A 156 -9.86 18.68 20.48
N THR A 157 -8.61 18.68 20.76
CA THR A 157 -7.96 17.98 21.87
C THR A 157 -7.74 16.47 21.60
N SER A 158 -6.67 15.90 22.18
CA SER A 158 -6.30 14.50 21.93
C SER A 158 -7.39 13.47 22.33
N PRO A 159 -8.06 13.60 23.52
CA PRO A 159 -9.11 12.64 23.89
C PRO A 159 -10.31 12.65 22.94
N LEU A 160 -10.76 13.84 22.52
CA LEU A 160 -11.90 13.97 21.62
C LEU A 160 -11.60 13.43 20.23
N SER A 161 -10.37 13.64 19.73
CA SER A 161 -9.93 13.09 18.47
C SER A 161 -9.90 11.56 18.47
N ILE A 162 -9.46 10.94 19.56
CA ILE A 162 -9.49 9.48 19.73
C ILE A 162 -10.93 8.97 19.68
N ILE A 163 -11.88 9.63 20.33
CA ILE A 163 -13.30 9.25 20.31
C ILE A 163 -13.85 9.31 18.88
N ILE A 164 -13.51 10.35 18.11
CA ILE A 164 -13.93 10.49 16.72
C ILE A 164 -13.34 9.35 15.87
N PHE A 165 -12.04 9.05 16.01
CA PHE A 165 -11.43 7.94 15.28
C PHE A 165 -12.05 6.59 15.64
N LEU A 166 -12.37 6.36 16.92
CA LEU A 166 -13.07 5.14 17.33
C LEU A 166 -14.47 5.04 16.73
N ALA A 167 -15.21 6.17 16.64
CA ALA A 167 -16.50 6.20 15.99
C ALA A 167 -16.39 5.90 14.49
N VAL A 168 -15.36 6.42 13.80
CA VAL A 168 -15.09 6.13 12.38
C VAL A 168 -14.72 4.66 12.20
N ILE A 169 -13.90 4.07 13.08
CA ILE A 169 -13.59 2.64 13.06
C ILE A 169 -14.86 1.81 13.19
N PHE A 170 -15.71 2.13 14.17
CA PHE A 170 -16.97 1.44 14.38
C PHE A 170 -17.86 1.50 13.13
N PHE A 171 -17.99 2.68 12.53
CA PHE A 171 -18.76 2.86 11.31
C PHE A 171 -18.17 2.13 10.11
N SER A 172 -16.83 2.03 10.03
CA SER A 172 -16.13 1.33 8.95
C SER A 172 -16.30 -0.20 9.00
N LEU A 173 -16.65 -0.74 10.18
CA LEU A 173 -16.86 -2.18 10.38
C LEU A 173 -18.32 -2.61 10.18
N LEU A 174 -19.25 -1.68 10.08
CA LEU A 174 -20.68 -1.90 9.79
C LEU A 174 -20.92 -2.06 8.28
#